data_6734f2bfa10d8438072c4ddcf40d2e1f
#
_entry.id   6734f2bfa10d8438072c4ddcf40d2e1f
#
_cell.length_a   1.000
_cell.length_b   1.000
_cell.length_c   1.000
_cell.angle_alpha   90.00
_cell.angle_beta   90.00
_cell.angle_gamma   90.00
#
_symmetry.space_group_name_H-M   'P 1'
#
loop_
_entity.id
_entity.type
_entity.pdbx_description
1 polymer ?
#
loop_
_entity_poly.entity_id
_entity_poly.type
_entity_poly.pdbx_seq_one_letter_code
_entity_poly.pdbx_strand_id
1 'polypeptide(L)'
;MNRLERRTGETHVRVGVALPGDPALAAGEASSATGERFLDHMLETLARYSGLTLEVQGEGDLLHHLVEDVAITLGRCLREEVPERVARYGWAQVPMDEALVESALDLGGRAHYEGELPSDLYEHFLRSLAMNLEATVHVRVLRGRDRHHVVEAAVKALGLALRQALQEGGAVFSTKGAVEWSRPGAGERGRLDEEEA
;
A
#
# COMPACT_ATOMS: atom_id res chain seq x y z
N MET A 1 2.74 12.99 -8.91
CA MET A 1 3.55 11.90 -8.28
C MET A 1 4.04 12.35 -6.94
N ASN A 2 3.58 11.71 -5.87
CA ASN A 2 4.09 11.88 -4.50
C ASN A 2 5.41 11.13 -4.33
N ARG A 3 6.33 11.65 -3.53
CA ARG A 3 7.63 11.01 -3.27
C ARG A 3 7.95 11.01 -1.79
N LEU A 4 8.35 9.85 -1.28
CA LEU A 4 8.84 9.67 0.07
C LEU A 4 10.25 9.08 0.07
N GLU A 5 11.05 9.49 1.04
CA GLU A 5 12.36 8.94 1.33
C GLU A 5 12.39 8.43 2.77
N ARG A 6 12.84 7.20 2.95
CA ARG A 6 13.09 6.57 4.24
C ARG A 6 14.56 6.22 4.35
N ARG A 7 15.20 6.69 5.42
CA ARG A 7 16.59 6.37 5.73
C ARG A 7 16.68 5.85 7.16
N THR A 8 17.33 4.71 7.31
CA THR A 8 17.64 4.08 8.60
C THR A 8 19.14 3.82 8.71
N GLY A 9 19.59 3.12 9.73
CA GLY A 9 20.96 2.61 9.81
C GLY A 9 21.22 1.41 8.89
N GLU A 10 20.18 0.78 8.36
CA GLU A 10 20.21 -0.49 7.62
C GLU A 10 19.84 -0.32 6.15
N THR A 11 19.01 0.68 5.84
CA THR A 11 18.43 0.87 4.51
C THR A 11 18.35 2.34 4.12
N HIS A 12 18.31 2.56 2.79
CA HIS A 12 17.96 3.83 2.20
C HIS A 12 16.99 3.59 1.03
N VAL A 13 15.75 4.00 1.17
CA VAL A 13 14.66 3.74 0.22
C VAL A 13 14.03 5.05 -0.22
N ARG A 14 13.80 5.18 -1.54
CA ARG A 14 13.03 6.26 -2.16
C ARG A 14 11.90 5.67 -2.97
N VAL A 15 10.70 6.18 -2.78
CA VAL A 15 9.51 5.74 -3.50
C VAL A 15 8.76 6.94 -4.04
N GLY A 16 8.39 6.87 -5.32
CA GLY A 16 7.43 7.74 -5.97
C GLY A 16 6.19 6.97 -6.38
N VAL A 17 5.02 7.53 -6.10
CA VAL A 17 3.72 6.94 -6.48
C VAL A 17 2.87 7.99 -7.20
N ALA A 18 2.25 7.59 -8.31
CA ALA A 18 1.16 8.35 -8.91
C ALA A 18 -0.03 7.44 -9.18
N LEU A 19 -1.23 7.97 -8.95
CA LEU A 19 -2.49 7.27 -9.21
C LEU A 19 -2.76 7.17 -10.73
N PRO A 20 -3.59 6.19 -11.16
CA PRO A 20 -4.04 6.11 -12.54
C PRO A 20 -4.76 7.39 -12.96
N GLY A 21 -4.49 7.87 -14.19
CA GLY A 21 -5.18 9.03 -14.76
C GLY A 21 -4.39 10.33 -14.80
N ASP A 22 -3.15 10.35 -14.32
CA ASP A 22 -2.24 11.49 -14.58
C ASP A 22 -1.82 11.47 -16.06
N PRO A 23 -2.22 12.48 -16.87
CA PRO A 23 -1.95 12.49 -18.31
C PRO A 23 -0.46 12.68 -18.65
N ALA A 24 0.35 13.09 -17.68
CA ALA A 24 1.79 13.28 -17.84
C ALA A 24 2.59 11.99 -17.60
N LEU A 25 1.93 10.93 -17.12
CA LEU A 25 2.59 9.68 -16.72
C LEU A 25 1.96 8.48 -17.42
N ALA A 26 2.79 7.52 -17.80
CA ALA A 26 2.32 6.26 -18.35
C ALA A 26 1.77 5.38 -17.23
N ALA A 27 0.46 5.13 -17.25
CA ALA A 27 -0.21 4.32 -16.26
C ALA A 27 0.27 2.86 -16.29
N GLY A 28 0.51 2.30 -15.11
CA GLY A 28 0.94 0.91 -14.97
C GLY A 28 2.41 0.66 -15.28
N GLU A 29 3.24 1.69 -15.26
CA GLU A 29 4.68 1.57 -15.42
C GLU A 29 5.41 1.68 -14.08
N ALA A 30 6.52 0.93 -13.95
CA ALA A 30 7.43 1.07 -12.84
C ALA A 30 8.86 1.25 -13.32
N SER A 31 9.61 2.11 -12.62
CA SER A 31 11.05 2.19 -12.66
C SER A 31 11.58 1.76 -11.31
N SER A 32 12.10 0.54 -11.21
CA SER A 32 12.62 -0.02 -9.97
C SER A 32 14.11 -0.31 -10.06
N ALA A 33 14.84 0.01 -9.02
CA ALA A 33 16.29 -0.20 -8.90
C ALA A 33 16.61 -0.53 -7.42
N THR A 34 16.22 -1.73 -6.99
CA THR A 34 16.49 -2.21 -5.63
C THR A 34 17.71 -3.13 -5.56
N GLY A 35 18.24 -3.55 -6.72
CA GLY A 35 19.29 -4.55 -6.79
C GLY A 35 18.79 -5.99 -6.58
N GLU A 36 17.53 -6.18 -6.18
CA GLU A 36 16.88 -7.48 -6.02
C GLU A 36 15.89 -7.72 -7.16
N ARG A 37 16.26 -8.59 -8.09
CA ARG A 37 15.53 -8.77 -9.36
C ARG A 37 14.08 -9.25 -9.19
N PHE A 38 13.81 -10.09 -8.19
CA PHE A 38 12.46 -10.58 -7.98
C PHE A 38 11.58 -9.51 -7.33
N LEU A 39 12.13 -8.67 -6.43
CA LEU A 39 11.42 -7.51 -5.88
C LEU A 39 11.10 -6.50 -6.98
N ASP A 40 12.08 -6.16 -7.83
CA ASP A 40 11.86 -5.26 -8.97
C ASP A 40 10.74 -5.78 -9.87
N HIS A 41 10.74 -7.09 -10.19
CA HIS A 41 9.68 -7.72 -10.97
C HIS A 41 8.30 -7.66 -10.27
N MET A 42 8.24 -7.82 -8.94
CA MET A 42 6.99 -7.70 -8.19
C MET A 42 6.46 -6.28 -8.16
N LEU A 43 7.33 -5.27 -8.07
CA LEU A 43 6.96 -3.86 -8.16
C LEU A 43 6.42 -3.49 -9.54
N GLU A 44 7.07 -3.96 -10.62
CA GLU A 44 6.58 -3.81 -12.00
C GLU A 44 5.21 -4.47 -12.20
N THR A 45 5.05 -5.68 -11.63
CA THR A 45 3.78 -6.41 -11.65
C THR A 45 2.69 -5.64 -10.91
N LEU A 46 2.98 -5.15 -9.70
CA LEU A 46 2.04 -4.35 -8.92
C LEU A 46 1.59 -3.09 -9.70
N ALA A 47 2.55 -2.34 -10.25
CA ALA A 47 2.28 -1.15 -11.05
C ALA A 47 1.35 -1.45 -12.24
N ARG A 48 1.69 -2.47 -13.03
CA ARG A 48 0.94 -2.87 -14.22
C ARG A 48 -0.51 -3.23 -13.91
N TYR A 49 -0.72 -4.03 -12.87
CA TYR A 49 -2.06 -4.54 -12.54
C TYR A 49 -2.91 -3.53 -11.77
N SER A 50 -2.30 -2.68 -10.93
CA SER A 50 -3.01 -1.60 -10.24
C SER A 50 -3.27 -0.37 -11.12
N GLY A 51 -2.45 -0.17 -12.15
CA GLY A 51 -2.43 1.05 -12.97
C GLY A 51 -1.65 2.20 -12.32
N LEU A 52 -1.03 1.97 -11.15
CA LEU A 52 -0.14 2.93 -10.52
C LEU A 52 1.12 3.16 -11.35
N THR A 53 1.66 4.38 -11.30
CA THR A 53 3.03 4.62 -11.76
C THR A 53 3.95 4.63 -10.54
N LEU A 54 5.01 3.82 -10.57
CA LEU A 54 5.94 3.64 -9.47
C LEU A 54 7.38 4.02 -9.86
N GLU A 55 8.06 4.75 -8.98
CA GLU A 55 9.50 4.95 -9.01
C GLU A 55 10.05 4.41 -7.68
N VAL A 56 10.91 3.39 -7.72
CA VAL A 56 11.46 2.77 -6.50
C VAL A 56 12.98 2.65 -6.61
N GLN A 57 13.69 3.19 -5.64
CA GLN A 57 15.11 2.98 -5.45
C GLN A 57 15.35 2.50 -4.02
N GLY A 58 16.19 1.49 -3.85
CA GLY A 58 16.44 0.94 -2.54
C GLY A 58 17.85 0.35 -2.42
N GLU A 59 18.48 0.58 -1.26
CA GLU A 59 19.73 -0.03 -0.83
C GLU A 59 19.55 -0.51 0.60
N GLY A 60 20.10 -1.67 0.95
CA GLY A 60 20.01 -2.23 2.29
C GLY A 60 21.13 -3.23 2.56
N ASP A 61 21.41 -3.45 3.84
CA ASP A 61 22.42 -4.39 4.32
C ASP A 61 21.96 -5.86 4.16
N LEU A 62 20.65 -6.11 4.38
CA LEU A 62 20.02 -7.42 4.26
C LEU A 62 18.79 -7.34 3.34
N LEU A 63 18.57 -8.42 2.58
CA LEU A 63 17.40 -8.53 1.70
C LEU A 63 16.08 -8.36 2.45
N HIS A 64 15.96 -8.90 3.66
CA HIS A 64 14.77 -8.77 4.49
C HIS A 64 14.48 -7.30 4.83
N HIS A 65 15.49 -6.56 5.29
CA HIS A 65 15.37 -5.14 5.64
C HIS A 65 14.98 -4.30 4.42
N LEU A 66 15.62 -4.57 3.26
CA LEU A 66 15.31 -3.88 2.01
C LEU A 66 13.86 -4.09 1.58
N VAL A 67 13.40 -5.35 1.55
CA VAL A 67 12.04 -5.72 1.11
C VAL A 67 10.99 -5.12 2.05
N GLU A 68 11.23 -5.17 3.35
CA GLU A 68 10.37 -4.58 4.36
C GLU A 68 10.27 -3.06 4.21
N ASP A 69 11.41 -2.37 4.14
CA ASP A 69 11.45 -0.91 4.08
C ASP A 69 10.92 -0.35 2.76
N VAL A 70 11.07 -1.08 1.64
CA VAL A 70 10.39 -0.78 0.38
C VAL A 70 8.87 -0.87 0.55
N ALA A 71 8.36 -1.94 1.17
CA ALA A 71 6.93 -2.11 1.39
C ALA A 71 6.34 -1.04 2.33
N ILE A 72 7.04 -0.71 3.42
CA ILE A 72 6.66 0.36 4.36
C ILE A 72 6.57 1.70 3.62
N THR A 73 7.63 2.06 2.90
CA THR A 73 7.71 3.36 2.22
C THR A 73 6.66 3.47 1.10
N LEU A 74 6.45 2.38 0.34
CA LEU A 74 5.44 2.31 -0.72
C LEU A 74 4.02 2.43 -0.14
N GLY A 75 3.72 1.69 0.93
CA GLY A 75 2.41 1.74 1.58
C GLY A 75 2.09 3.15 2.08
N ARG A 76 3.05 3.79 2.74
CA ARG A 76 2.87 5.16 3.25
C ARG A 76 2.75 6.19 2.13
N CYS A 77 3.60 6.10 1.10
CA CYS A 77 3.54 6.99 -0.05
C CYS A 77 2.19 6.89 -0.78
N LEU A 78 1.70 5.66 -0.98
CA LEU A 78 0.38 5.42 -1.59
C LEU A 78 -0.75 5.93 -0.69
N ARG A 79 -0.67 5.75 0.64
CA ARG A 79 -1.67 6.23 1.60
C ARG A 79 -1.91 7.74 1.50
N GLU A 80 -0.85 8.50 1.28
CA GLU A 80 -0.92 9.97 1.13
C GLU A 80 -1.58 10.41 -0.19
N GLU A 81 -1.58 9.53 -1.20
CA GLU A 81 -2.19 9.78 -2.52
C GLU A 81 -3.66 9.35 -2.61
N VAL A 82 -4.12 8.44 -1.72
CA VAL A 82 -5.50 7.93 -1.77
C VAL A 82 -6.51 9.08 -1.56
N PRO A 83 -7.38 9.39 -2.55
CA PRO A 83 -8.38 10.44 -2.40
C PRO A 83 -9.42 10.08 -1.31
N GLU A 84 -10.06 11.10 -0.76
CA GLU A 84 -11.15 10.90 0.22
C GLU A 84 -12.35 10.14 -0.37
N ARG A 85 -12.56 10.25 -1.68
CA ARG A 85 -13.69 9.65 -2.40
C ARG A 85 -13.19 8.62 -3.42
N VAL A 86 -13.08 7.39 -2.96
CA VAL A 86 -12.74 6.24 -3.79
C VAL A 86 -13.80 5.16 -3.66
N ALA A 87 -13.81 4.19 -4.57
CA ALA A 87 -14.68 3.01 -4.49
C ALA A 87 -14.43 2.20 -3.21
N ARG A 88 -13.24 2.32 -2.63
CA ARG A 88 -12.82 1.78 -1.35
C ARG A 88 -12.57 0.27 -1.35
N TYR A 89 -13.46 -0.52 -1.92
CA TYR A 89 -13.36 -1.98 -1.95
C TYR A 89 -12.87 -2.47 -3.29
N GLY A 90 -12.00 -3.47 -3.26
CA GLY A 90 -11.56 -4.20 -4.44
C GLY A 90 -11.38 -5.67 -4.15
N TRP A 91 -11.60 -6.50 -5.16
CA TRP A 91 -11.43 -7.94 -5.08
C TRP A 91 -11.02 -8.50 -6.43
N ALA A 92 -10.07 -9.43 -6.44
CA ALA A 92 -9.69 -10.15 -7.65
C ALA A 92 -9.21 -11.56 -7.33
N GLN A 93 -9.48 -12.47 -8.27
CA GLN A 93 -8.94 -13.82 -8.28
C GLN A 93 -8.13 -14.00 -9.55
N VAL A 94 -6.86 -14.37 -9.43
CA VAL A 94 -5.91 -14.42 -10.55
C VAL A 94 -5.30 -15.80 -10.68
N PRO A 95 -5.44 -16.46 -11.84
CA PRO A 95 -4.69 -17.64 -12.19
C PRO A 95 -3.30 -17.26 -12.72
N MET A 96 -2.30 -18.05 -12.40
CA MET A 96 -0.98 -18.04 -13.01
C MET A 96 -0.46 -19.45 -13.09
N ASP A 97 -0.45 -20.02 -14.28
CA ASP A 97 -0.18 -21.43 -14.52
C ASP A 97 -1.00 -22.35 -13.58
N GLU A 98 -0.37 -23.09 -12.69
CA GLU A 98 -1.06 -23.95 -11.73
C GLU A 98 -1.51 -23.23 -10.46
N ALA A 99 -1.06 -21.97 -10.26
CA ALA A 99 -1.45 -21.16 -9.12
C ALA A 99 -2.77 -20.44 -9.34
N LEU A 100 -3.55 -20.31 -8.28
CA LEU A 100 -4.77 -19.52 -8.23
C LEU A 100 -4.83 -18.81 -6.89
N VAL A 101 -4.82 -17.48 -6.91
CA VAL A 101 -4.78 -16.64 -5.71
C VAL A 101 -5.88 -15.60 -5.75
N GLU A 102 -6.49 -15.35 -4.61
CA GLU A 102 -7.51 -14.34 -4.39
C GLU A 102 -6.98 -13.24 -3.48
N SER A 103 -7.30 -11.98 -3.78
CA SER A 103 -7.07 -10.85 -2.89
C SER A 103 -8.31 -10.00 -2.75
N ALA A 104 -8.63 -9.60 -1.50
CA ALA A 104 -9.69 -8.65 -1.18
C ALA A 104 -9.11 -7.49 -0.36
N LEU A 105 -9.55 -6.26 -0.65
CA LEU A 105 -8.99 -5.04 -0.12
C LEU A 105 -10.09 -4.07 0.34
N ASP A 106 -9.87 -3.41 1.50
CA ASP A 106 -10.62 -2.26 1.98
C ASP A 106 -9.64 -1.11 2.26
N LEU A 107 -9.64 -0.05 1.44
CA LEU A 107 -8.77 1.14 1.60
C LEU A 107 -9.20 2.06 2.74
N GLY A 108 -10.43 1.97 3.21
CA GLY A 108 -10.94 2.82 4.28
C GLY A 108 -11.06 2.09 5.62
N GLY A 109 -10.50 0.88 5.70
CA GLY A 109 -10.57 0.01 6.85
C GLY A 109 -9.54 0.33 7.93
N ARG A 110 -9.37 -0.63 8.81
CA ARG A 110 -8.26 -0.64 9.76
C ARG A 110 -7.08 -1.35 9.11
N ALA A 111 -5.87 -0.92 9.44
CA ALA A 111 -4.67 -1.62 9.02
C ALA A 111 -4.70 -3.08 9.50
N HIS A 112 -4.80 -4.01 8.58
CA HIS A 112 -4.85 -5.44 8.85
C HIS A 112 -4.39 -6.24 7.64
N TYR A 113 -3.66 -7.30 7.87
CA TYR A 113 -3.29 -8.26 6.85
C TYR A 113 -3.59 -9.68 7.33
N GLU A 114 -4.25 -10.44 6.49
CA GLU A 114 -4.51 -11.86 6.69
C GLU A 114 -4.16 -12.63 5.42
N GLY A 115 -3.25 -13.57 5.53
CA GLY A 115 -2.83 -14.41 4.41
C GLY A 115 -1.59 -15.23 4.72
N GLU A 116 -1.47 -16.36 4.04
CA GLU A 116 -0.30 -17.24 4.10
C GLU A 116 0.25 -17.43 2.68
N LEU A 117 1.51 -17.08 2.48
CA LEU A 117 2.23 -17.31 1.23
C LEU A 117 3.35 -18.33 1.43
N PRO A 118 3.73 -19.08 0.38
CA PRO A 118 4.87 -20.02 0.45
C PRO A 118 6.22 -19.27 0.48
N SER A 119 6.23 -18.00 0.82
CA SER A 119 7.40 -17.13 0.95
C SER A 119 7.19 -16.16 2.09
N ASP A 120 7.80 -16.42 3.24
CA ASP A 120 7.75 -15.55 4.42
C ASP A 120 8.18 -14.12 4.10
N LEU A 121 9.16 -13.94 3.22
CA LEU A 121 9.67 -12.65 2.79
C LEU A 121 8.59 -11.82 2.06
N TYR A 122 7.86 -12.43 1.11
CA TYR A 122 6.83 -11.73 0.34
C TYR A 122 5.49 -11.67 1.07
N GLU A 123 5.22 -12.57 2.00
CA GLU A 123 4.14 -12.39 2.98
C GLU A 123 4.40 -11.16 3.84
N HIS A 124 5.64 -11.03 4.34
CA HIS A 124 6.06 -9.86 5.12
C HIS A 124 5.97 -8.57 4.29
N PHE A 125 6.36 -8.60 3.01
CA PHE A 125 6.17 -7.47 2.07
C PHE A 125 4.69 -7.04 1.99
N LEU A 126 3.77 -7.97 1.75
CA LEU A 126 2.35 -7.65 1.63
C LEU A 126 1.75 -7.15 2.95
N ARG A 127 2.17 -7.73 4.07
CA ARG A 127 1.79 -7.30 5.42
C ARG A 127 2.27 -5.88 5.69
N SER A 128 3.54 -5.58 5.46
CA SER A 128 4.12 -4.26 5.67
C SER A 128 3.48 -3.20 4.78
N LEU A 129 3.20 -3.54 3.52
CA LEU A 129 2.45 -2.70 2.60
C LEU A 129 1.05 -2.38 3.13
N ALA A 130 0.27 -3.40 3.51
CA ALA A 130 -1.10 -3.24 4.02
C ALA A 130 -1.16 -2.39 5.30
N MET A 131 -0.24 -2.63 6.23
CA MET A 131 -0.16 -1.90 7.50
C MET A 131 0.16 -0.42 7.29
N ASN A 132 1.05 -0.07 6.37
CA ASN A 132 1.46 1.31 6.11
C ASN A 132 0.54 2.03 5.11
N LEU A 133 -0.17 1.32 4.28
CA LEU A 133 -1.30 1.83 3.48
C LEU A 133 -2.54 2.11 4.37
N GLU A 134 -2.54 1.62 5.60
CA GLU A 134 -3.70 1.65 6.51
C GLU A 134 -4.94 0.97 5.88
N ALA A 135 -4.71 -0.14 5.19
CA ALA A 135 -5.74 -0.92 4.52
C ALA A 135 -5.95 -2.29 5.19
N THR A 136 -7.16 -2.82 5.07
CA THR A 136 -7.42 -4.23 5.34
C THR A 136 -7.17 -5.02 4.06
N VAL A 137 -6.27 -6.00 4.10
CA VAL A 137 -5.92 -6.86 2.96
C VAL A 137 -6.03 -8.32 3.37
N HIS A 138 -6.79 -9.09 2.61
CA HIS A 138 -6.84 -10.54 2.70
C HIS A 138 -6.27 -11.17 1.44
N VAL A 139 -5.39 -12.16 1.59
CA VAL A 139 -4.83 -12.94 0.49
C VAL A 139 -5.07 -14.42 0.76
N ARG A 140 -5.67 -15.13 -0.20
CA ARG A 140 -5.93 -16.57 -0.10
C ARG A 140 -5.32 -17.31 -1.26
N VAL A 141 -4.39 -18.21 -0.97
CA VAL A 141 -3.87 -19.15 -1.95
C VAL A 141 -4.87 -20.31 -2.09
N LEU A 142 -5.59 -20.35 -3.19
CA LEU A 142 -6.56 -21.39 -3.46
C LEU A 142 -5.89 -22.64 -4.03
N ARG A 143 -4.87 -22.44 -4.86
CA ARG A 143 -4.02 -23.48 -5.45
C ARG A 143 -2.64 -22.89 -5.78
N GLY A 144 -1.63 -23.74 -5.87
CA GLY A 144 -0.28 -23.41 -6.33
C GLY A 144 0.76 -24.32 -5.69
N ARG A 145 1.83 -24.57 -6.41
CA ARG A 145 2.98 -25.38 -5.95
C ARG A 145 4.29 -24.62 -6.12
N ASP A 146 4.42 -23.90 -7.24
CA ASP A 146 5.59 -23.08 -7.48
C ASP A 146 5.45 -21.78 -6.68
N ARG A 147 6.45 -21.51 -5.83
CA ARG A 147 6.48 -20.32 -4.98
C ARG A 147 6.47 -19.02 -5.77
N HIS A 148 7.17 -18.98 -6.92
CA HIS A 148 7.20 -17.82 -7.81
C HIS A 148 5.79 -17.53 -8.34
N HIS A 149 5.11 -18.56 -8.89
CA HIS A 149 3.76 -18.41 -9.45
C HIS A 149 2.75 -17.95 -8.41
N VAL A 150 2.82 -18.50 -7.19
CA VAL A 150 1.91 -18.10 -6.10
C VAL A 150 2.13 -16.65 -5.68
N VAL A 151 3.39 -16.23 -5.47
CA VAL A 151 3.70 -14.85 -5.07
C VAL A 151 3.30 -13.86 -6.15
N GLU A 152 3.63 -14.14 -7.41
CA GLU A 152 3.28 -13.27 -8.52
C GLU A 152 1.77 -13.20 -8.74
N ALA A 153 1.03 -14.32 -8.62
CA ALA A 153 -0.42 -14.32 -8.65
C ALA A 153 -1.03 -13.48 -7.51
N ALA A 154 -0.45 -13.52 -6.31
CA ALA A 154 -0.90 -12.71 -5.17
C ALA A 154 -0.69 -11.21 -5.44
N VAL A 155 0.46 -10.81 -5.97
CA VAL A 155 0.75 -9.41 -6.33
C VAL A 155 -0.18 -8.93 -7.46
N LYS A 156 -0.45 -9.76 -8.47
CA LYS A 156 -1.42 -9.47 -9.54
C LYS A 156 -2.82 -9.27 -8.98
N ALA A 157 -3.25 -10.18 -8.10
CA ALA A 157 -4.59 -10.11 -7.48
C ALA A 157 -4.73 -8.84 -6.63
N LEU A 158 -3.72 -8.52 -5.82
CA LEU A 158 -3.71 -7.28 -5.04
C LEU A 158 -3.69 -6.04 -5.96
N GLY A 159 -2.90 -6.06 -7.03
CA GLY A 159 -2.87 -4.96 -8.00
C GLY A 159 -4.24 -4.69 -8.63
N LEU A 160 -4.96 -5.74 -9.06
CA LEU A 160 -6.32 -5.60 -9.60
C LEU A 160 -7.33 -5.14 -8.55
N ALA A 161 -7.23 -5.63 -7.31
CA ALA A 161 -8.05 -5.18 -6.20
C ALA A 161 -7.81 -3.68 -5.89
N LEU A 162 -6.55 -3.23 -5.86
CA LEU A 162 -6.18 -1.82 -5.73
C LEU A 162 -6.76 -0.97 -6.85
N ARG A 163 -6.66 -1.43 -8.10
CA ARG A 163 -7.23 -0.72 -9.27
C ARG A 163 -8.72 -0.46 -9.13
N GLN A 164 -9.46 -1.44 -8.61
CA GLN A 164 -10.90 -1.29 -8.35
C GLN A 164 -11.16 -0.33 -7.19
N ALA A 165 -10.45 -0.51 -6.09
CA ALA A 165 -10.63 0.27 -4.88
C ALA A 165 -10.29 1.77 -5.06
N LEU A 166 -9.34 2.07 -5.94
CA LEU A 166 -8.89 3.44 -6.27
C LEU A 166 -9.77 4.16 -7.30
N GLN A 167 -10.76 3.50 -7.89
CA GLN A 167 -11.69 4.19 -8.79
C GLN A 167 -12.45 5.29 -8.06
N GLU A 168 -12.88 6.31 -8.79
CA GLU A 168 -13.68 7.39 -8.22
C GLU A 168 -14.97 6.84 -7.61
N GLY A 169 -15.20 7.19 -6.35
CA GLY A 169 -16.37 6.79 -5.56
C GLY A 169 -17.37 7.94 -5.38
N GLY A 170 -18.68 7.61 -5.37
CA GLY A 170 -19.74 8.61 -5.30
C GLY A 170 -19.96 9.23 -3.93
N ALA A 171 -19.79 8.48 -2.84
CA ALA A 171 -20.05 8.95 -1.47
C ALA A 171 -19.05 8.32 -0.50
N VAL A 172 -18.83 9.00 0.64
CA VAL A 172 -18.06 8.40 1.75
C VAL A 172 -18.81 7.18 2.26
N PHE A 173 -18.27 5.99 1.98
CA PHE A 173 -18.89 4.72 2.36
C PHE A 173 -18.58 4.40 3.84
N SER A 174 -19.14 5.22 4.75
CA SER A 174 -18.98 5.03 6.18
C SER A 174 -20.27 5.39 6.91
N THR A 175 -20.73 4.50 7.78
CA THR A 175 -21.87 4.77 8.69
C THR A 175 -21.53 5.75 9.81
N LYS A 176 -20.23 6.02 10.02
CA LYS A 176 -19.74 6.94 11.06
C LYS A 176 -19.61 8.40 10.58
N GLY A 177 -19.64 8.62 9.25
CA GLY A 177 -19.36 9.95 8.70
C GLY A 177 -17.90 10.41 8.97
N ALA A 178 -17.70 11.70 9.04
CA ALA A 178 -16.43 12.29 9.47
C ALA A 178 -16.25 12.12 10.98
N VAL A 179 -15.02 11.76 11.39
CA VAL A 179 -14.66 11.67 12.82
C VAL A 179 -13.89 12.91 13.21
N GLU A 180 -14.45 13.71 14.09
CA GLU A 180 -13.80 14.90 14.64
C GLU A 180 -13.10 14.53 15.96
N TRP A 181 -11.85 14.91 16.08
CA TRP A 181 -11.07 14.78 17.31
C TRP A 181 -10.92 16.13 17.98
N SER A 182 -11.41 16.27 19.21
CA SER A 182 -11.19 17.47 20.04
C SER A 182 -10.43 17.11 21.31
N ARG A 183 -9.66 18.04 21.81
CA ARG A 183 -9.04 17.92 23.14
C ARG A 183 -9.89 18.73 24.14
N PRO A 184 -10.67 18.09 25.03
CA PRO A 184 -11.37 18.80 26.07
C PRO A 184 -10.37 19.59 26.92
N GLY A 185 -10.66 20.87 27.19
CA GLY A 185 -9.82 21.71 28.05
C GLY A 185 -8.73 22.55 27.35
N ALA A 186 -8.64 22.56 26.02
CA ALA A 186 -7.71 23.46 25.32
C ALA A 186 -8.19 24.92 25.25
N GLY A 187 -9.45 25.21 25.65
CA GLY A 187 -10.06 26.54 25.61
C GLY A 187 -10.11 27.30 26.94
N GLU A 188 -9.72 26.69 28.06
CA GLU A 188 -9.90 27.33 29.40
C GLU A 188 -8.59 27.80 30.07
N ARG A 189 -7.48 27.82 29.40
CA ARG A 189 -6.23 28.39 29.93
C ARG A 189 -5.94 29.75 29.38
N GLY A 190 -6.82 30.72 29.63
CA GLY A 190 -6.62 32.08 29.16
C GLY A 190 -7.61 33.08 29.68
N ARG A 191 -8.00 32.96 30.97
CA ARG A 191 -8.69 34.06 31.67
C ARG A 191 -8.66 33.85 33.17
N LEU A 192 -7.48 33.96 33.73
CA LEU A 192 -7.33 34.27 35.16
C LEU A 192 -6.32 35.41 35.26
N ASP A 193 -6.74 36.46 35.96
CA ASP A 193 -5.93 37.52 36.54
C ASP A 193 -5.54 38.71 35.65
N GLU A 194 -6.54 39.59 35.46
CA GLU A 194 -6.37 41.05 35.48
C GLU A 194 -7.61 41.70 36.09
N GLU A 195 -7.80 41.53 37.41
CA GLU A 195 -8.61 42.44 38.25
C GLU A 195 -8.14 42.20 39.69
N GLU A 196 -7.15 43.00 40.10
CA GLU A 196 -6.91 43.50 41.46
C GLU A 196 -5.47 44.02 41.58
N ALA A 197 -5.27 45.28 41.27
CA ALA A 197 -4.31 46.17 41.91
C ALA A 197 -4.67 47.64 41.60
#